data_774c1ae371f2e92139105bdd9a4e1a46
#
_entry.id   774c1ae371f2e92139105bdd9a4e1a46
#
_cell.length_a   1.000
_cell.length_b   1.000
_cell.length_c   1.000
_cell.angle_alpha   90.00
_cell.angle_beta   90.00
_cell.angle_gamma   90.00
#
_symmetry.space_group_name_H-M   'P 1'
#
loop_
_entity.id
_entity.type
_entity.pdbx_description
1 polymer ?
#
loop_
_entity_poly.entity_id
_entity_poly.type
_entity_poly.pdbx_seq_one_letter_code
_entity_poly.pdbx_strand_id
1 'polypeptide(L)'
;MNAIKRLGILSFCLLTACAPPKPAEELPTNKVIPLEKRKSETATISSWEIQGAMAAKNKSKGWSATMNWIQHGANSYQIRLMGPLGGGAVVINKKGSTITFQDGAKKATSTNADELLLKQTGIRLPVNNLYYWVRGLPAPGGVQSEQHDAFNHLVQLKQSGYTINFTKYTSVKGIDLPSMIRLEGNGVMIKVIIKNWSV
;
A
#
# COMPACT_ATOMS: atom_id res chain seq x y z
N MET A 1 -35.32 -62.71 -29.43
CA MET A 1 -35.80 -61.57 -28.63
C MET A 1 -34.57 -60.89 -28.04
N ASN A 2 -34.08 -59.85 -28.70
CA ASN A 2 -32.81 -59.21 -28.40
C ASN A 2 -33.02 -57.86 -27.68
N ALA A 3 -32.64 -57.80 -26.42
CA ALA A 3 -32.64 -56.57 -25.64
C ALA A 3 -31.34 -55.79 -25.86
N ILE A 4 -31.37 -54.67 -26.56
CA ILE A 4 -30.24 -53.78 -26.79
C ILE A 4 -30.10 -52.91 -25.58
N LYS A 5 -29.02 -53.11 -24.78
CA LYS A 5 -28.58 -52.20 -23.72
C LYS A 5 -27.95 -50.96 -24.35
N ARG A 6 -28.62 -49.82 -24.25
CA ARG A 6 -28.02 -48.50 -24.60
C ARG A 6 -27.14 -48.06 -23.44
N LEU A 7 -25.83 -48.07 -23.64
CA LEU A 7 -24.81 -47.53 -22.73
C LEU A 7 -24.68 -46.03 -23.02
N GLY A 8 -25.24 -45.19 -22.15
CA GLY A 8 -25.08 -43.76 -22.23
C GLY A 8 -23.68 -43.36 -21.72
N ILE A 9 -22.84 -42.85 -22.61
CA ILE A 9 -21.54 -42.27 -22.26
C ILE A 9 -21.79 -40.85 -21.79
N LEU A 10 -21.68 -40.64 -20.48
CA LEU A 10 -21.72 -39.32 -19.87
C LEU A 10 -20.36 -38.64 -20.07
N SER A 11 -20.27 -37.73 -21.07
CA SER A 11 -19.04 -36.98 -21.35
C SER A 11 -18.91 -35.86 -20.29
N PHE A 12 -18.00 -36.07 -19.34
CA PHE A 12 -17.68 -35.09 -18.29
C PHE A 12 -16.68 -34.08 -18.88
N CYS A 13 -17.18 -32.91 -19.36
CA CYS A 13 -16.33 -31.83 -19.79
C CYS A 13 -15.64 -31.19 -18.57
N LEU A 14 -14.39 -31.48 -18.35
CA LEU A 14 -13.51 -30.80 -17.40
C LEU A 14 -13.23 -29.39 -17.94
N LEU A 15 -13.95 -28.39 -17.44
CA LEU A 15 -13.62 -27.00 -17.62
C LEU A 15 -12.37 -26.68 -16.78
N THR A 16 -11.19 -26.82 -17.37
CA THR A 16 -9.97 -26.27 -16.79
C THR A 16 -10.04 -24.77 -16.88
N ALA A 17 -10.49 -24.12 -15.80
CA ALA A 17 -10.38 -22.68 -15.64
C ALA A 17 -8.88 -22.34 -15.56
N CYS A 18 -8.30 -21.88 -16.67
CA CYS A 18 -6.98 -21.24 -16.65
C CYS A 18 -7.12 -19.92 -15.89
N ALA A 19 -6.84 -19.91 -14.59
CA ALA A 19 -6.58 -18.68 -13.86
C ALA A 19 -5.34 -18.04 -14.53
N PRO A 20 -5.38 -16.73 -14.88
CA PRO A 20 -4.21 -16.06 -15.41
C PRO A 20 -3.05 -16.23 -14.41
N PRO A 21 -1.82 -16.53 -14.88
CA PRO A 21 -0.68 -16.67 -13.99
C PRO A 21 -0.51 -15.36 -13.20
N LYS A 22 -0.44 -15.51 -11.87
CA LYS A 22 -0.15 -14.38 -10.97
C LYS A 22 1.22 -13.83 -11.40
N PRO A 23 1.37 -12.52 -11.65
CA PRO A 23 2.67 -11.95 -11.97
C PRO A 23 3.68 -12.42 -10.92
N ALA A 24 4.81 -12.97 -11.35
CA ALA A 24 5.89 -13.31 -10.44
C ALA A 24 6.31 -12.03 -9.70
N GLU A 25 6.40 -12.10 -8.37
CA GLU A 25 6.93 -11.01 -7.57
C GLU A 25 8.39 -10.83 -7.99
N GLU A 26 8.73 -9.75 -8.69
CA GLU A 26 10.10 -9.50 -9.11
C GLU A 26 10.94 -9.20 -7.88
N LEU A 27 12.02 -9.96 -7.70
CA LEU A 27 12.96 -9.73 -6.60
C LEU A 27 13.66 -8.38 -6.81
N PRO A 28 14.01 -7.67 -5.73
CA PRO A 28 14.77 -6.43 -5.83
C PRO A 28 16.14 -6.71 -6.47
N THR A 29 16.70 -5.69 -7.12
CA THR A 29 18.00 -5.84 -7.76
C THR A 29 19.11 -5.98 -6.71
N ASN A 30 19.99 -6.96 -6.91
CA ASN A 30 21.20 -7.14 -6.10
C ASN A 30 22.39 -6.29 -6.62
N LYS A 31 22.13 -5.22 -7.37
CA LYS A 31 23.15 -4.29 -7.86
C LYS A 31 23.25 -3.09 -6.94
N VAL A 32 24.48 -2.69 -6.62
CA VAL A 32 24.74 -1.44 -5.90
C VAL A 32 24.44 -0.28 -6.86
N ILE A 33 23.35 0.43 -6.62
CA ILE A 33 22.99 1.66 -7.34
C ILE A 33 23.40 2.84 -6.48
N PRO A 34 24.09 3.87 -7.01
CA PRO A 34 24.41 5.08 -6.24
C PRO A 34 23.16 5.67 -5.59
N LEU A 35 23.26 6.09 -4.32
CA LEU A 35 22.12 6.53 -3.52
C LEU A 35 21.31 7.63 -4.20
N GLU A 36 21.97 8.65 -4.70
CA GLU A 36 21.31 9.78 -5.37
C GLU A 36 20.60 9.34 -6.66
N LYS A 37 21.18 8.38 -7.40
CA LYS A 37 20.52 7.80 -8.58
C LYS A 37 19.27 7.05 -8.18
N ARG A 38 19.32 6.20 -7.13
CA ARG A 38 18.16 5.47 -6.63
C ARG A 38 17.05 6.44 -6.17
N LYS A 39 17.39 7.48 -5.42
CA LYS A 39 16.45 8.52 -4.98
C LYS A 39 15.82 9.25 -6.18
N SER A 40 16.61 9.65 -7.17
CA SER A 40 16.11 10.37 -8.35
C SER A 40 15.20 9.51 -9.23
N GLU A 41 15.56 8.25 -9.47
CA GLU A 41 14.73 7.31 -10.23
C GLU A 41 13.39 7.07 -9.52
N THR A 42 13.39 6.83 -8.22
CA THR A 42 12.17 6.65 -7.43
C THR A 42 11.31 7.92 -7.41
N ALA A 43 11.92 9.10 -7.38
CA ALA A 43 11.20 10.37 -7.37
C ALA A 43 10.42 10.65 -8.68
N THR A 44 10.82 10.04 -9.81
CA THR A 44 10.07 10.14 -11.08
C THR A 44 8.67 9.52 -10.97
N ILE A 45 8.48 8.57 -10.07
CA ILE A 45 7.20 7.89 -9.86
C ILE A 45 6.30 8.79 -9.01
N SER A 46 5.56 9.70 -9.62
CA SER A 46 4.66 10.63 -8.93
C SER A 46 3.21 10.14 -8.86
N SER A 47 2.81 9.27 -9.80
CA SER A 47 1.49 8.66 -9.87
C SER A 47 1.62 7.14 -9.88
N TRP A 48 0.80 6.47 -9.08
CA TRP A 48 0.89 5.03 -8.88
C TRP A 48 -0.37 4.45 -8.25
N GLU A 49 -0.55 3.15 -8.34
CA GLU A 49 -1.53 2.39 -7.59
C GLU A 49 -0.82 1.30 -6.79
N ILE A 50 -1.23 1.13 -5.52
CA ILE A 50 -0.80 0.03 -4.68
C ILE A 50 -2.00 -0.73 -4.15
N GLN A 51 -1.86 -2.06 -4.14
CA GLN A 51 -2.82 -2.98 -3.55
C GLN A 51 -2.13 -3.82 -2.48
N GLY A 52 -2.82 -4.06 -1.37
CA GLY A 52 -2.24 -4.83 -0.28
C GLY A 52 -3.05 -4.77 0.99
N ALA A 53 -2.38 -4.53 2.11
CA ALA A 53 -3.01 -4.43 3.43
C ALA A 53 -2.38 -3.32 4.25
N MET A 54 -3.18 -2.69 5.10
CA MET A 54 -2.75 -1.74 6.10
C MET A 54 -3.30 -2.14 7.46
N ALA A 55 -2.46 -2.07 8.48
CA ALA A 55 -2.89 -2.18 9.88
C ALA A 55 -2.38 -0.97 10.65
N ALA A 56 -3.18 -0.46 11.56
CA ALA A 56 -2.80 0.64 12.43
C ALA A 56 -3.32 0.39 13.85
N LYS A 57 -2.53 0.76 14.85
CA LYS A 57 -2.92 0.68 16.25
C LYS A 57 -2.30 1.80 17.09
N ASN A 58 -2.99 2.17 18.16
CA ASN A 58 -2.46 2.94 19.27
C ASN A 58 -2.72 2.19 20.59
N LYS A 59 -2.60 2.86 21.73
CA LYS A 59 -2.82 2.21 23.07
C LYS A 59 -4.25 1.68 23.26
N SER A 60 -5.25 2.27 22.62
CA SER A 60 -6.68 1.98 22.89
C SER A 60 -7.43 1.39 21.70
N LYS A 61 -6.94 1.55 20.49
CA LYS A 61 -7.63 1.13 19.26
C LYS A 61 -6.66 0.49 18.27
N GLY A 62 -7.19 -0.42 17.46
CA GLY A 62 -6.48 -1.03 16.36
C GLY A 62 -7.44 -1.52 15.29
N TRP A 63 -7.00 -1.50 14.04
CA TRP A 63 -7.72 -2.03 12.91
C TRP A 63 -6.73 -2.56 11.85
N SER A 64 -7.25 -3.42 11.00
CA SER A 64 -6.57 -3.91 9.80
C SER A 64 -7.57 -3.96 8.65
N ALA A 65 -7.09 -3.70 7.45
CA ALA A 65 -7.91 -3.67 6.25
C ALA A 65 -7.10 -4.10 5.03
N THR A 66 -7.77 -4.63 4.01
CA THR A 66 -7.21 -4.63 2.66
C THR A 66 -7.20 -3.20 2.14
N MET A 67 -6.18 -2.86 1.37
CA MET A 67 -5.95 -1.50 0.89
C MET A 67 -5.82 -1.49 -0.63
N ASN A 68 -6.52 -0.55 -1.25
CA ASN A 68 -6.22 -0.06 -2.59
C ASN A 68 -5.99 1.45 -2.49
N TRP A 69 -4.84 1.92 -2.93
CA TRP A 69 -4.48 3.33 -2.92
C TRP A 69 -4.03 3.75 -4.31
N ILE A 70 -4.80 4.63 -4.92
CA ILE A 70 -4.52 5.27 -6.20
C ILE A 70 -4.03 6.68 -5.93
N GLN A 71 -2.87 7.02 -6.45
CA GLN A 71 -2.22 8.34 -6.31
C GLN A 71 -2.04 9.00 -7.67
N HIS A 72 -2.43 10.26 -7.78
CA HIS A 72 -2.24 11.10 -8.96
C HIS A 72 -1.44 12.35 -8.58
N GLY A 73 -0.11 12.29 -8.66
CA GLY A 73 0.76 13.32 -8.15
C GLY A 73 0.58 13.55 -6.65
N ALA A 74 1.13 14.64 -6.11
CA ALA A 74 1.10 14.92 -4.67
C ALA A 74 -0.28 15.39 -4.13
N ASN A 75 -1.16 15.86 -5.00
CA ASN A 75 -2.36 16.58 -4.60
C ASN A 75 -3.69 15.87 -4.86
N SER A 76 -3.65 14.64 -5.38
CA SER A 76 -4.87 13.88 -5.64
C SER A 76 -4.65 12.41 -5.32
N TYR A 77 -5.53 11.83 -4.49
CA TYR A 77 -5.50 10.41 -4.20
C TYR A 77 -6.88 9.86 -3.82
N GLN A 78 -7.02 8.56 -3.97
CA GLN A 78 -8.07 7.77 -3.37
C GLN A 78 -7.45 6.60 -2.60
N ILE A 79 -7.79 6.47 -1.32
CA ILE A 79 -7.44 5.33 -0.49
C ILE A 79 -8.73 4.62 -0.12
N ARG A 80 -8.84 3.34 -0.48
CA ARG A 80 -9.96 2.47 -0.12
C ARG A 80 -9.45 1.40 0.85
N LEU A 81 -10.05 1.36 2.02
CA LEU A 81 -9.76 0.38 3.05
C LEU A 81 -11.01 -0.48 3.26
N MET A 82 -10.86 -1.81 3.14
CA MET A 82 -11.96 -2.75 3.38
C MET A 82 -11.61 -3.62 4.58
N GLY A 83 -12.50 -3.64 5.55
CA GLY A 83 -12.36 -4.46 6.75
C GLY A 83 -12.35 -5.96 6.45
N PRO A 84 -11.98 -6.80 7.44
CA PRO A 84 -11.99 -8.24 7.31
C PRO A 84 -13.40 -8.72 6.92
N LEU A 85 -13.47 -9.74 6.05
CA LEU A 85 -14.72 -10.37 5.59
C LEU A 85 -15.69 -9.42 4.85
N GLY A 86 -15.18 -8.33 4.25
CA GLY A 86 -15.99 -7.39 3.48
C GLY A 86 -16.86 -6.45 4.34
N GLY A 87 -16.61 -6.38 5.65
CA GLY A 87 -17.31 -5.50 6.58
C GLY A 87 -16.96 -4.03 6.36
N GLY A 88 -17.77 -3.33 5.54
CA GLY A 88 -17.64 -1.91 5.29
C GLY A 88 -16.42 -1.50 4.45
N ALA A 89 -16.53 -0.40 3.74
CA ALA A 89 -15.41 0.22 3.04
C ALA A 89 -15.27 1.66 3.51
N VAL A 90 -14.09 2.01 4.01
CA VAL A 90 -13.69 3.39 4.24
C VAL A 90 -13.02 3.91 2.98
N VAL A 91 -13.48 5.05 2.49
CA VAL A 91 -12.90 5.73 1.33
C VAL A 91 -12.41 7.11 1.75
N ILE A 92 -11.14 7.37 1.47
CA ILE A 92 -10.49 8.66 1.72
C ILE A 92 -10.06 9.21 0.38
N ASN A 93 -10.59 10.37 0.01
CA ASN A 93 -10.22 11.05 -1.23
C ASN A 93 -9.57 12.39 -0.91
N LYS A 94 -8.54 12.75 -1.69
CA LYS A 94 -8.00 14.11 -1.74
C LYS A 94 -8.13 14.63 -3.17
N LYS A 95 -8.62 15.86 -3.31
CA LYS A 95 -8.65 16.57 -4.58
C LYS A 95 -8.27 18.03 -4.31
N GLY A 96 -7.05 18.41 -4.71
CA GLY A 96 -6.47 19.69 -4.34
C GLY A 96 -6.29 19.81 -2.83
N SER A 97 -6.88 20.83 -2.21
CA SER A 97 -6.85 21.04 -0.75
C SER A 97 -7.93 20.27 0.01
N THR A 98 -8.96 19.75 -0.66
CA THR A 98 -10.11 19.12 -0.01
C THR A 98 -9.87 17.63 0.19
N ILE A 99 -10.04 17.18 1.42
CA ILE A 99 -10.01 15.77 1.81
C ILE A 99 -11.40 15.35 2.27
N THR A 100 -11.90 14.22 1.76
CA THR A 100 -13.16 13.62 2.18
C THR A 100 -12.91 12.24 2.76
N PHE A 101 -13.60 11.94 3.86
CA PHE A 101 -13.68 10.63 4.48
C PHE A 101 -15.11 10.12 4.35
N GLN A 102 -15.27 8.87 3.95
CA GLN A 102 -16.58 8.22 3.87
C GLN A 102 -16.50 6.80 4.44
N ASP A 103 -17.45 6.49 5.32
CA ASP A 103 -17.65 5.18 5.94
C ASP A 103 -19.14 4.87 5.94
N GLY A 104 -19.59 4.08 4.96
CA GLY A 104 -21.02 3.90 4.68
C GLY A 104 -21.73 5.22 4.42
N ALA A 105 -22.76 5.53 5.20
CA ALA A 105 -23.51 6.80 5.14
C ALA A 105 -22.77 7.98 5.81
N LYS A 106 -21.75 7.71 6.65
CA LYS A 106 -21.00 8.74 7.35
C LYS A 106 -20.03 9.40 6.40
N LYS A 107 -20.12 10.73 6.30
CA LYS A 107 -19.21 11.54 5.47
C LYS A 107 -18.68 12.72 6.26
N ALA A 108 -17.39 13.02 6.09
CA ALA A 108 -16.73 14.18 6.69
C ALA A 108 -15.74 14.78 5.69
N THR A 109 -15.50 16.08 5.79
CA THR A 109 -14.61 16.81 4.88
C THR A 109 -13.70 17.73 5.69
N SER A 110 -12.46 17.92 5.27
CA SER A 110 -11.46 18.78 5.88
C SER A 110 -10.41 19.20 4.85
N THR A 111 -9.59 20.18 5.20
CA THR A 111 -8.34 20.50 4.50
C THR A 111 -7.11 19.89 5.19
N ASN A 112 -7.28 19.28 6.38
CA ASN A 112 -6.25 18.60 7.14
C ASN A 112 -6.55 17.09 7.25
N ALA A 113 -5.78 16.27 6.51
CA ALA A 113 -5.97 14.82 6.47
C ALA A 113 -5.72 14.17 7.83
N ASP A 114 -4.65 14.54 8.52
CA ASP A 114 -4.24 13.92 9.77
C ASP A 114 -5.28 14.13 10.88
N GLU A 115 -5.82 15.35 11.00
CA GLU A 115 -6.88 15.67 11.95
C GLU A 115 -8.20 14.98 11.60
N LEU A 116 -8.56 14.99 10.29
CA LEU A 116 -9.76 14.30 9.83
C LEU A 116 -9.70 12.81 10.18
N LEU A 117 -8.61 12.14 9.85
CA LEU A 117 -8.45 10.71 10.10
C LEU A 117 -8.37 10.40 11.60
N LEU A 118 -7.67 11.21 12.39
CA LEU A 118 -7.66 11.05 13.84
C LEU A 118 -9.08 11.15 14.42
N LYS A 119 -9.87 12.14 14.00
CA LYS A 119 -11.26 12.32 14.46
C LYS A 119 -12.17 11.17 14.03
N GLN A 120 -12.00 10.64 12.82
CA GLN A 120 -12.87 9.60 12.28
C GLN A 120 -12.49 8.19 12.74
N THR A 121 -11.21 7.87 12.83
CA THR A 121 -10.70 6.52 13.12
C THR A 121 -10.16 6.37 14.55
N GLY A 122 -9.84 7.47 15.22
CA GLY A 122 -9.16 7.49 16.52
C GLY A 122 -7.66 7.19 16.42
N ILE A 123 -7.10 7.10 15.21
CA ILE A 123 -5.68 6.82 14.94
C ILE A 123 -5.15 7.88 13.98
N ARG A 124 -4.02 8.49 14.32
CA ARG A 124 -3.33 9.44 13.44
C ARG A 124 -2.64 8.69 12.31
N LEU A 125 -3.04 8.97 11.08
CA LEU A 125 -2.41 8.44 9.86
C LEU A 125 -1.70 9.57 9.12
N PRO A 126 -0.36 9.57 9.00
CA PRO A 126 0.39 10.64 8.33
C PRO A 126 0.36 10.47 6.81
N VAL A 127 -0.82 10.59 6.18
CA VAL A 127 -1.03 10.26 4.76
C VAL A 127 -0.18 11.11 3.83
N ASN A 128 0.03 12.39 4.17
CA ASN A 128 0.87 13.27 3.36
C ASN A 128 2.33 12.80 3.34
N ASN A 129 2.86 12.32 4.47
CA ASN A 129 4.21 11.78 4.55
C ASN A 129 4.28 10.36 3.97
N LEU A 130 3.24 9.56 4.16
CA LEU A 130 3.13 8.22 3.58
C LEU A 130 3.23 8.24 2.05
N TYR A 131 2.79 9.31 1.38
CA TYR A 131 3.01 9.49 -0.07
C TYR A 131 4.48 9.32 -0.47
N TYR A 132 5.41 9.81 0.33
CA TYR A 132 6.86 9.67 0.11
C TYR A 132 7.38 8.34 0.65
N TRP A 133 7.02 8.01 1.88
CA TRP A 133 7.57 6.86 2.59
C TRP A 133 7.20 5.52 1.94
N VAL A 134 6.00 5.36 1.36
CA VAL A 134 5.66 4.11 0.64
C VAL A 134 6.58 3.86 -0.55
N ARG A 135 7.17 4.90 -1.13
CA ARG A 135 8.15 4.79 -2.23
C ARG A 135 9.60 4.66 -1.74
N GLY A 136 9.86 4.67 -0.42
CA GLY A 136 11.21 4.64 0.14
C GLY A 136 11.93 5.99 0.03
N LEU A 137 11.20 7.10 0.01
CA LEU A 137 11.73 8.46 -0.04
C LEU A 137 11.45 9.21 1.26
N PRO A 138 12.34 10.08 1.74
CA PRO A 138 12.00 11.04 2.77
C PRO A 138 10.90 12.00 2.31
N ALA A 139 9.99 12.36 3.22
CA ALA A 139 9.04 13.43 2.99
C ALA A 139 9.73 14.81 3.09
N PRO A 140 9.13 15.89 2.58
CA PRO A 140 9.64 17.24 2.81
C PRO A 140 9.77 17.57 4.30
N GLY A 141 10.83 18.27 4.66
CA GLY A 141 11.16 18.66 6.04
C GLY A 141 12.44 17.99 6.56
N GLY A 142 12.73 18.17 7.85
CA GLY A 142 13.97 17.67 8.46
C GLY A 142 13.98 16.15 8.56
N VAL A 143 15.10 15.55 8.15
CA VAL A 143 15.42 14.14 8.37
C VAL A 143 16.37 14.04 9.55
N GLN A 144 16.05 13.19 10.54
CA GLN A 144 16.89 12.97 11.71
C GLN A 144 17.99 11.93 11.41
N SER A 145 17.63 10.86 10.71
CA SER A 145 18.61 9.84 10.26
C SER A 145 18.05 8.98 9.13
N GLU A 146 18.96 8.49 8.28
CA GLU A 146 18.73 7.46 7.27
C GLU A 146 19.75 6.33 7.46
N GLN A 147 19.30 5.10 7.26
CA GLN A 147 20.17 3.91 7.18
C GLN A 147 19.86 3.17 5.88
N HIS A 148 20.90 2.68 5.22
CA HIS A 148 20.81 1.99 3.94
C HIS A 148 21.48 0.62 4.04
N ASP A 149 21.02 -0.33 3.22
CA ASP A 149 21.67 -1.64 3.07
C ASP A 149 22.88 -1.56 2.10
N ALA A 150 23.51 -2.71 1.85
CA ALA A 150 24.65 -2.83 0.94
C ALA A 150 24.31 -2.45 -0.53
N PHE A 151 23.05 -2.40 -0.90
CA PHE A 151 22.58 -2.03 -2.24
C PHE A 151 22.03 -0.61 -2.31
N ASN A 152 22.18 0.17 -1.23
CA ASN A 152 21.63 1.51 -1.05
C ASN A 152 20.09 1.59 -1.02
N HIS A 153 19.39 0.51 -0.62
CA HIS A 153 17.98 0.64 -0.25
C HIS A 153 17.88 1.31 1.12
N LEU A 154 16.90 2.19 1.27
CA LEU A 154 16.59 2.80 2.56
C LEU A 154 15.97 1.74 3.48
N VAL A 155 16.65 1.33 4.55
CA VAL A 155 16.16 0.31 5.49
C VAL A 155 15.54 0.93 6.74
N GLN A 156 16.01 2.12 7.15
CA GLN A 156 15.39 2.87 8.24
C GLN A 156 15.45 4.37 7.95
N LEU A 157 14.38 5.06 8.28
CA LEU A 157 14.24 6.52 8.24
C LEU A 157 13.68 7.00 9.58
N LYS A 158 14.29 8.02 10.17
CA LYS A 158 13.71 8.75 11.30
C LYS A 158 13.31 10.14 10.84
N GLN A 159 12.01 10.42 10.83
CA GLN A 159 11.44 11.68 10.33
C GLN A 159 10.09 11.97 10.97
N SER A 160 9.81 13.24 11.27
CA SER A 160 8.50 13.72 11.75
C SER A 160 7.99 13.00 12.99
N GLY A 161 8.89 12.56 13.89
CA GLY A 161 8.55 11.83 15.11
C GLY A 161 8.22 10.35 14.89
N TYR A 162 8.51 9.81 13.69
CA TYR A 162 8.38 8.39 13.37
C TYR A 162 9.74 7.75 13.11
N THR A 163 9.85 6.48 13.48
CA THR A 163 10.86 5.54 12.97
C THR A 163 10.17 4.66 11.95
N ILE A 164 10.62 4.72 10.71
CA ILE A 164 10.09 3.99 9.57
C ILE A 164 11.10 2.92 9.18
N ASN A 165 10.69 1.65 9.19
CA ASN A 165 11.51 0.51 8.79
C ASN A 165 10.97 -0.05 7.48
N PHE A 166 11.84 -0.16 6.48
CA PHE A 166 11.57 -0.74 5.17
C PHE A 166 12.15 -2.15 5.17
N THR A 167 11.30 -3.15 5.34
CA THR A 167 11.77 -4.52 5.61
C THR A 167 11.80 -5.41 4.39
N LYS A 168 11.12 -5.01 3.31
CA LYS A 168 11.13 -5.72 2.03
C LYS A 168 11.00 -4.75 0.88
N TYR A 169 11.62 -5.13 -0.24
CA TYR A 169 11.56 -4.43 -1.53
C TYR A 169 11.11 -5.39 -2.62
N THR A 170 10.59 -4.86 -3.72
CA THR A 170 10.26 -5.56 -4.96
C THR A 170 10.69 -4.69 -6.14
N SER A 171 11.11 -5.28 -7.24
CA SER A 171 11.44 -4.53 -8.46
C SER A 171 10.17 -4.27 -9.27
N VAL A 172 10.00 -3.05 -9.74
CA VAL A 172 8.86 -2.62 -10.57
C VAL A 172 9.41 -1.81 -11.73
N LYS A 173 9.34 -2.36 -12.93
CA LYS A 173 9.95 -1.75 -14.13
C LYS A 173 11.43 -1.36 -13.93
N GLY A 174 12.18 -2.18 -13.18
CA GLY A 174 13.60 -1.97 -12.91
C GLY A 174 13.89 -0.98 -11.76
N ILE A 175 12.88 -0.45 -11.09
CA ILE A 175 13.03 0.41 -9.90
C ILE A 175 12.59 -0.40 -8.68
N ASP A 176 13.46 -0.46 -7.66
CA ASP A 176 13.14 -1.16 -6.43
C ASP A 176 12.29 -0.28 -5.50
N LEU A 177 11.09 -0.74 -5.21
CA LEU A 177 10.12 -0.07 -4.35
C LEU A 177 9.82 -0.91 -3.10
N PRO A 178 9.54 -0.28 -1.95
CA PRO A 178 9.18 -1.01 -0.75
C PRO A 178 7.92 -1.87 -0.96
N SER A 179 7.95 -3.11 -0.46
CA SER A 179 6.78 -3.99 -0.39
C SER A 179 6.31 -4.25 1.04
N MET A 180 7.13 -3.91 2.06
CA MET A 180 6.72 -3.94 3.45
C MET A 180 7.35 -2.81 4.25
N ILE A 181 6.51 -2.02 4.92
CA ILE A 181 6.91 -0.85 5.70
C ILE A 181 6.25 -0.92 7.07
N ARG A 182 7.01 -0.57 8.11
CA ARG A 182 6.53 -0.44 9.48
C ARG A 182 6.92 0.93 10.02
N LEU A 183 5.95 1.64 10.55
CA LEU A 183 6.12 2.94 11.19
C LEU A 183 5.78 2.84 12.67
N GLU A 184 6.62 3.43 13.50
CA GLU A 184 6.37 3.57 14.95
C GLU A 184 6.70 5.00 15.37
N GLY A 185 5.80 5.65 16.07
CA GLY A 185 5.99 7.02 16.55
C GLY A 185 4.66 7.73 16.83
N ASN A 186 4.73 8.88 17.48
CA ASN A 186 3.55 9.69 17.84
C ASN A 186 2.40 8.88 18.48
N GLY A 187 2.75 7.85 19.25
CA GLY A 187 1.79 6.97 19.94
C GLY A 187 1.05 5.96 19.04
N VAL A 188 1.47 5.80 17.79
CA VAL A 188 0.87 4.84 16.84
C VAL A 188 1.90 3.89 16.26
N MET A 189 1.43 2.71 15.86
CA MET A 189 2.15 1.75 15.03
C MET A 189 1.32 1.51 13.78
N ILE A 190 1.97 1.61 12.61
CA ILE A 190 1.35 1.37 11.31
C ILE A 190 2.20 0.35 10.56
N LYS A 191 1.54 -0.61 9.93
CA LYS A 191 2.16 -1.58 9.02
C LYS A 191 1.48 -1.51 7.67
N VAL A 192 2.26 -1.38 6.61
CA VAL A 192 1.79 -1.40 5.22
C VAL A 192 2.46 -2.58 4.52
N ILE A 193 1.66 -3.44 3.92
CA ILE A 193 2.09 -4.53 3.06
C ILE A 193 1.57 -4.24 1.67
N ILE A 194 2.47 -4.11 0.71
CA ILE A 194 2.14 -3.85 -0.69
C ILE A 194 2.38 -5.14 -1.46
N LYS A 195 1.32 -5.68 -2.04
CA LYS A 195 1.36 -6.92 -2.84
C LYS A 195 1.55 -6.62 -4.32
N ASN A 196 0.97 -5.52 -4.79
CA ASN A 196 1.05 -5.12 -6.19
C ASN A 196 1.34 -3.62 -6.26
N TRP A 197 2.25 -3.26 -7.16
CA TRP A 197 2.54 -1.92 -7.62
C TRP A 197 2.14 -1.76 -9.08
N SER A 198 1.49 -0.64 -9.42
CA SER A 198 1.29 -0.18 -10.80
C SER A 198 1.83 1.25 -10.90
N VAL A 199 2.83 1.48 -11.76
CA VAL A 199 3.52 2.75 -11.97
C VAL A 199 3.56 3.13 -13.45
#